data_05d44e564c4657cddd8fef1d919a9bec
#
_entry.id   05d44e564c4657cddd8fef1d919a9bec
#
_cell.length_a   1.000
_cell.length_b   1.000
_cell.length_c   1.000
_cell.angle_alpha   90.00
_cell.angle_beta   90.00
_cell.angle_gamma   90.00
#
_symmetry.space_group_name_H-M   'P 1'
#
loop_
_entity.id
_entity.type
_entity.pdbx_description
1 polymer ?
#
loop_
_entity_poly.entity_id
_entity_poly.type
_entity_poly.pdbx_seq_one_letter_code
_entity_poly.pdbx_strand_id
1 'polypeptide(L)'
;MRRRPLVGALLALGALPLPTRAAPVLRGRALQFPRDHGSHPDARTEWWYATGWLAAPGEAEPRYGFQLTFFRSRTDVAANHPSRFAATQLVFAHTALTDLAAKRLRHDQRIARAGFGVAEAAEDDTRLVLRGWRLARSGPPEASVYRASIASDAAGFALELELAATQPLLLQGEAGFSRKGPRPEQASHYLSEPQLAVHGTLTRDGRALALQGRAWLDHEWSETILDAEAVGWDWIAINLADGSALTAFRLRRADGSTLWAGGSLRRPGETARAFGPDEVRFEPLARWTSPASRATYPIEWRVSTPAGTQRVRALLHDQELDSRASTGAIYWEGLSELLAEDGRRLGLGYLEMTGYATRLKL
;
A
#
# COMPACT_ATOMS: atom_id res chain seq x y z
N MET A 1 -14.37 -8.82 -79.25
CA MET A 1 -13.33 -8.31 -78.26
C MET A 1 -14.04 -7.92 -76.97
N ARG A 2 -14.04 -8.79 -75.96
CA ARG A 2 -14.58 -8.51 -74.60
C ARG A 2 -13.45 -8.32 -73.63
N ARG A 3 -13.34 -7.12 -73.05
CA ARG A 3 -12.38 -6.79 -72.01
C ARG A 3 -12.88 -7.23 -70.62
N ARG A 4 -12.12 -8.04 -69.96
CA ARG A 4 -12.34 -8.44 -68.53
C ARG A 4 -11.69 -7.40 -67.63
N PRO A 5 -12.34 -6.92 -66.53
CA PRO A 5 -11.69 -6.12 -65.54
C PRO A 5 -10.95 -7.03 -64.54
N LEU A 6 -9.70 -6.67 -64.24
CA LEU A 6 -8.94 -7.21 -63.12
C LEU A 6 -9.50 -6.63 -61.81
N VAL A 7 -9.94 -7.51 -60.92
CA VAL A 7 -10.27 -7.16 -59.53
C VAL A 7 -8.99 -7.32 -58.70
N GLY A 8 -8.43 -6.21 -58.26
CA GLY A 8 -7.32 -6.21 -57.34
C GLY A 8 -7.83 -6.52 -55.91
N ALA A 9 -7.38 -7.61 -55.33
CA ALA A 9 -7.62 -7.95 -53.93
C ALA A 9 -6.65 -7.14 -53.07
N LEU A 10 -7.14 -6.15 -52.29
CA LEU A 10 -6.39 -5.53 -51.21
C LEU A 10 -6.34 -6.54 -50.03
N LEU A 11 -5.15 -7.07 -49.78
CA LEU A 11 -4.84 -7.78 -48.53
C LEU A 11 -4.76 -6.74 -47.41
N ALA A 12 -5.78 -6.67 -46.57
CA ALA A 12 -5.71 -5.97 -45.29
C ALA A 12 -4.85 -6.82 -44.33
N LEU A 13 -3.60 -6.43 -44.17
CA LEU A 13 -2.79 -6.94 -43.06
C LEU A 13 -3.42 -6.44 -41.75
N GLY A 14 -4.19 -7.30 -41.10
CA GLY A 14 -4.62 -7.11 -39.73
C GLY A 14 -3.38 -7.10 -38.83
N ALA A 15 -3.10 -5.95 -38.23
CA ALA A 15 -2.11 -5.87 -37.15
C ALA A 15 -2.58 -6.76 -35.99
N LEU A 16 -1.95 -7.93 -35.83
CA LEU A 16 -2.11 -8.74 -34.64
C LEU A 16 -1.68 -7.90 -33.44
N PRO A 17 -2.50 -7.82 -32.37
CA PRO A 17 -2.04 -7.15 -31.15
C PRO A 17 -0.80 -7.89 -30.64
N LEU A 18 0.31 -7.19 -30.54
CA LEU A 18 1.49 -7.70 -29.88
C LEU A 18 1.10 -8.04 -28.43
N PRO A 19 1.55 -9.18 -27.89
CA PRO A 19 1.32 -9.49 -26.49
C PRO A 19 1.88 -8.32 -25.65
N THR A 20 1.07 -7.79 -24.76
CA THR A 20 1.48 -6.77 -23.79
C THR A 20 2.64 -7.37 -22.98
N ARG A 21 3.83 -6.96 -23.32
CA ARG A 21 5.05 -7.41 -22.67
C ARG A 21 5.06 -6.78 -21.28
N ALA A 22 5.19 -7.59 -20.22
CA ALA A 22 5.41 -7.13 -18.86
C ALA A 22 6.43 -5.97 -18.85
N ALA A 23 6.07 -4.83 -18.27
CA ALA A 23 6.96 -3.69 -18.15
C ALA A 23 7.91 -3.94 -16.97
N PRO A 24 9.20 -4.22 -17.21
CA PRO A 24 10.13 -4.44 -16.12
C PRO A 24 10.30 -3.14 -15.33
N VAL A 25 10.49 -3.28 -14.02
CA VAL A 25 10.90 -2.16 -13.17
C VAL A 25 12.35 -1.83 -13.52
N LEU A 26 12.58 -0.63 -14.06
CA LEU A 26 13.87 -0.22 -14.58
C LEU A 26 14.62 0.68 -13.60
N ARG A 27 15.82 0.26 -13.22
CA ARG A 27 16.75 1.11 -12.45
C ARG A 27 17.12 2.35 -13.27
N GLY A 28 17.09 3.53 -12.64
CA GLY A 28 17.40 4.80 -13.29
C GLY A 28 16.27 5.41 -14.11
N ARG A 29 15.07 4.81 -14.12
CA ARG A 29 13.88 5.48 -14.66
C ARG A 29 13.55 6.69 -13.78
N ALA A 30 13.51 7.89 -14.39
CA ALA A 30 12.99 9.08 -13.73
C ALA A 30 11.46 9.01 -13.68
N LEU A 31 10.88 9.09 -12.49
CA LEU A 31 9.44 9.17 -12.32
C LEU A 31 8.93 10.55 -12.73
N GLN A 32 7.77 10.59 -13.36
CA GLN A 32 7.16 11.81 -13.92
C GLN A 32 5.83 12.09 -13.23
N PHE A 33 5.72 13.26 -12.61
CA PHE A 33 4.51 13.65 -11.89
C PHE A 33 3.73 14.73 -12.67
N PRO A 34 2.39 14.66 -12.66
CA PRO A 34 1.52 13.78 -11.85
C PRO A 34 1.34 12.36 -12.38
N ARG A 35 1.82 12.01 -13.60
CA ARG A 35 1.57 10.72 -14.26
C ARG A 35 1.86 9.51 -13.35
N ASP A 36 2.98 9.49 -12.66
CA ASP A 36 3.40 8.36 -11.84
C ASP A 36 2.76 8.36 -10.43
N HIS A 37 1.78 9.25 -10.17
CA HIS A 37 0.77 9.07 -9.12
C HIS A 37 -0.41 8.20 -9.60
N GLY A 38 -0.64 8.11 -10.91
CA GLY A 38 -1.67 7.29 -11.54
C GLY A 38 -1.27 5.84 -11.70
N SER A 39 -2.16 5.03 -12.27
CA SER A 39 -1.96 3.59 -12.41
C SER A 39 -0.98 3.22 -13.54
N HIS A 40 -0.35 2.05 -13.37
CA HIS A 40 0.61 1.44 -14.30
C HIS A 40 0.07 0.09 -14.78
N PRO A 41 -0.92 0.05 -15.71
CA PRO A 41 -1.64 -1.18 -16.07
C PRO A 41 -0.74 -2.27 -16.67
N ASP A 42 0.44 -1.92 -17.17
CA ASP A 42 1.43 -2.87 -17.66
C ASP A 42 2.18 -3.61 -16.54
N ALA A 43 2.21 -3.07 -15.33
CA ALA A 43 2.76 -3.75 -14.17
C ALA A 43 1.80 -4.85 -13.69
N ARG A 44 2.34 -5.94 -13.13
CA ARG A 44 1.54 -7.06 -12.63
C ARG A 44 0.71 -6.67 -11.42
N THR A 45 1.32 -6.00 -10.46
CA THR A 45 0.69 -5.57 -9.21
C THR A 45 1.02 -4.13 -8.87
N GLU A 46 0.08 -3.46 -8.22
CA GLU A 46 0.19 -2.07 -7.83
C GLU A 46 -0.74 -1.78 -6.66
N TRP A 47 -0.33 -0.89 -5.75
CA TRP A 47 -1.19 -0.44 -4.66
C TRP A 47 -0.95 1.02 -4.26
N TRP A 48 -2.01 1.63 -3.76
CA TRP A 48 -2.05 2.89 -3.03
C TRP A 48 -2.51 2.56 -1.61
N TYR A 49 -1.63 2.75 -0.66
CA TYR A 49 -1.78 2.32 0.72
C TYR A 49 -1.69 3.53 1.63
N ALA A 50 -2.83 3.95 2.20
CA ALA A 50 -2.89 5.06 3.14
C ALA A 50 -3.23 4.54 4.54
N THR A 51 -2.37 4.84 5.49
CA THR A 51 -2.55 4.50 6.90
C THR A 51 -2.28 5.70 7.79
N GLY A 52 -2.93 5.74 8.93
CA GLY A 52 -2.74 6.85 9.83
C GLY A 52 -3.52 6.72 11.13
N TRP A 53 -3.41 7.74 11.93
CA TRP A 53 -4.14 7.86 13.17
C TRP A 53 -5.02 9.11 13.17
N LEU A 54 -6.11 9.05 13.95
CA LEU A 54 -7.10 10.11 14.08
C LEU A 54 -7.42 10.36 15.56
N ALA A 55 -7.60 11.63 15.90
CA ALA A 55 -8.00 12.10 17.22
C ALA A 55 -9.07 13.21 17.09
N ALA A 56 -9.73 13.57 18.16
CA ALA A 56 -10.59 14.74 18.16
C ALA A 56 -9.76 16.03 17.98
N PRO A 57 -10.32 17.09 17.40
CA PRO A 57 -9.62 18.35 17.26
C PRO A 57 -9.05 18.84 18.60
N GLY A 58 -7.75 19.19 18.61
CA GLY A 58 -7.03 19.63 19.80
C GLY A 58 -6.45 18.50 20.67
N GLU A 59 -6.74 17.23 20.38
CA GLU A 59 -6.13 16.09 21.07
C GLU A 59 -4.86 15.64 20.36
N ALA A 60 -3.84 15.28 21.13
CA ALA A 60 -2.57 14.77 20.62
C ALA A 60 -2.52 13.24 20.57
N GLU A 61 -3.31 12.57 21.43
CA GLU A 61 -3.32 11.11 21.50
C GLU A 61 -4.31 10.50 20.51
N PRO A 62 -3.92 9.43 19.81
CA PRO A 62 -4.78 8.76 18.84
C PRO A 62 -6.00 8.13 19.54
N ARG A 63 -7.16 8.28 18.94
CA ARG A 63 -8.38 7.54 19.29
C ARG A 63 -8.62 6.39 18.33
N TYR A 64 -8.28 6.61 17.07
CA TYR A 64 -8.50 5.64 15.99
C TYR A 64 -7.23 5.49 15.15
N GLY A 65 -7.02 4.26 14.66
CA GLY A 65 -6.19 4.01 13.49
C GLY A 65 -7.07 3.80 12.27
N PHE A 66 -6.58 4.15 11.09
CA PHE A 66 -7.26 3.83 9.85
C PHE A 66 -6.29 3.28 8.82
N GLN A 67 -6.80 2.39 7.99
CA GLN A 67 -6.14 1.89 6.79
C GLN A 67 -7.11 1.99 5.63
N LEU A 68 -6.60 2.42 4.50
CA LEU A 68 -7.28 2.43 3.22
C LEU A 68 -6.28 2.01 2.15
N THR A 69 -6.52 0.87 1.52
CA THR A 69 -5.65 0.38 0.46
C THR A 69 -6.47 0.08 -0.78
N PHE A 70 -6.07 0.65 -1.91
CA PHE A 70 -6.51 0.22 -3.23
C PHE A 70 -5.39 -0.57 -3.88
N PHE A 71 -5.74 -1.66 -4.52
CA PHE A 71 -4.85 -2.51 -5.27
C PHE A 71 -5.34 -2.64 -6.71
N ARG A 72 -4.41 -2.79 -7.62
CA ARG A 72 -4.67 -3.19 -8.99
C ARG A 72 -3.80 -4.40 -9.34
N SER A 73 -4.37 -5.35 -10.03
CA SER A 73 -3.63 -6.50 -10.53
C SER A 73 -3.97 -6.76 -11.98
N ARG A 74 -2.95 -6.92 -12.83
CA ARG A 74 -3.09 -7.43 -14.19
C ARG A 74 -3.28 -8.93 -14.13
N THR A 75 -4.27 -9.43 -14.86
CA THR A 75 -4.53 -10.86 -14.98
C THR A 75 -3.99 -11.39 -16.31
N ASP A 76 -3.34 -12.55 -16.28
CA ASP A 76 -2.85 -13.20 -17.49
C ASP A 76 -3.95 -14.05 -18.15
N VAL A 77 -5.03 -14.37 -17.41
CA VAL A 77 -6.13 -15.25 -17.85
C VAL A 77 -6.92 -14.66 -19.04
N ALA A 78 -6.96 -13.34 -19.13
CA ALA A 78 -7.75 -12.63 -20.13
C ALA A 78 -6.91 -11.94 -21.21
N ALA A 79 -5.60 -12.11 -21.22
CA ALA A 79 -4.67 -11.38 -22.11
C ALA A 79 -5.01 -11.54 -23.61
N ASN A 80 -5.57 -12.68 -24.02
CA ASN A 80 -5.95 -12.98 -25.41
C ASN A 80 -7.46 -13.20 -25.59
N HIS A 81 -8.28 -12.82 -24.60
CA HIS A 81 -9.72 -13.06 -24.69
C HIS A 81 -10.40 -11.96 -25.53
N PRO A 82 -11.16 -12.30 -26.58
CA PRO A 82 -11.76 -11.32 -27.49
C PRO A 82 -12.89 -10.50 -26.88
N SER A 83 -13.41 -10.92 -25.73
CA SER A 83 -14.52 -10.22 -25.08
C SER A 83 -14.03 -8.99 -24.30
N ARG A 84 -14.64 -7.84 -24.56
CA ARG A 84 -14.49 -6.62 -23.75
C ARG A 84 -14.91 -6.81 -22.28
N PHE A 85 -15.57 -7.91 -21.95
CA PHE A 85 -15.93 -8.30 -20.60
C PHE A 85 -14.86 -9.13 -19.89
N ALA A 86 -13.78 -9.48 -20.57
CA ALA A 86 -12.67 -10.19 -19.95
C ALA A 86 -12.04 -9.35 -18.82
N ALA A 87 -11.73 -10.00 -17.71
CA ALA A 87 -11.13 -9.35 -16.55
C ALA A 87 -9.61 -9.21 -16.75
N THR A 88 -9.17 -8.27 -17.59
CA THR A 88 -7.75 -7.99 -17.83
C THR A 88 -7.08 -7.29 -16.66
N GLN A 89 -7.84 -6.50 -15.90
CA GLN A 89 -7.42 -5.80 -14.71
C GLN A 89 -8.45 -6.04 -13.60
N LEU A 90 -7.96 -6.35 -12.40
CA LEU A 90 -8.74 -6.38 -11.17
C LEU A 90 -8.38 -5.18 -10.32
N VAL A 91 -9.39 -4.56 -9.72
CA VAL A 91 -9.22 -3.57 -8.66
C VAL A 91 -9.85 -4.14 -7.40
N PHE A 92 -9.11 -4.11 -6.32
CA PHE A 92 -9.63 -4.48 -5.01
C PHE A 92 -9.18 -3.46 -3.97
N ALA A 93 -9.93 -3.37 -2.89
CA ALA A 93 -9.63 -2.42 -1.83
C ALA A 93 -9.98 -2.99 -0.46
N HIS A 94 -9.18 -2.60 0.51
CA HIS A 94 -9.40 -2.89 1.93
C HIS A 94 -9.55 -1.57 2.68
N THR A 95 -10.40 -1.57 3.68
CA THR A 95 -10.50 -0.50 4.66
C THR A 95 -10.58 -1.06 6.05
N ALA A 96 -9.91 -0.42 6.99
CA ALA A 96 -9.98 -0.79 8.39
C ALA A 96 -10.01 0.43 9.30
N LEU A 97 -10.68 0.29 10.42
CA LEU A 97 -10.76 1.25 11.50
C LEU A 97 -10.43 0.55 12.82
N THR A 98 -9.32 0.91 13.42
CA THR A 98 -8.95 0.51 14.78
C THR A 98 -9.56 1.50 15.78
N ASP A 99 -10.46 1.05 16.64
CA ASP A 99 -11.00 1.82 17.75
C ASP A 99 -10.24 1.45 19.02
N LEU A 100 -9.35 2.33 19.48
CA LEU A 100 -8.50 2.05 20.64
C LEU A 100 -9.29 1.99 21.95
N ALA A 101 -10.35 2.79 22.10
CA ALA A 101 -11.18 2.79 23.28
C ALA A 101 -12.05 1.52 23.37
N ALA A 102 -12.63 1.11 22.23
CA ALA A 102 -13.41 -0.12 22.14
C ALA A 102 -12.53 -1.39 22.03
N LYS A 103 -11.21 -1.22 21.87
CA LYS A 103 -10.25 -2.32 21.64
C LYS A 103 -10.68 -3.24 20.48
N ARG A 104 -11.10 -2.64 19.38
CA ARG A 104 -11.69 -3.37 18.25
C ARG A 104 -11.20 -2.85 16.92
N LEU A 105 -10.81 -3.77 16.03
CA LEU A 105 -10.67 -3.54 14.62
C LEU A 105 -12.00 -3.82 13.91
N ARG A 106 -12.37 -2.94 12.99
CA ARG A 106 -13.46 -3.11 12.01
C ARG A 106 -12.85 -3.04 10.63
N HIS A 107 -13.18 -3.94 9.74
CA HIS A 107 -12.64 -3.92 8.38
C HIS A 107 -13.67 -4.41 7.35
N ASP A 108 -13.48 -3.99 6.12
CA ASP A 108 -14.24 -4.45 4.95
C ASP A 108 -13.34 -4.51 3.72
N GLN A 109 -13.77 -5.25 2.71
CA GLN A 109 -13.03 -5.47 1.48
C GLN A 109 -13.96 -5.49 0.27
N ARG A 110 -13.48 -5.02 -0.86
CA ARG A 110 -14.19 -5.04 -2.13
C ARG A 110 -13.28 -5.51 -3.25
N ILE A 111 -13.86 -6.16 -4.25
CA ILE A 111 -13.16 -6.54 -5.47
C ILE A 111 -14.10 -6.41 -6.66
N ALA A 112 -13.57 -5.93 -7.79
CA ALA A 112 -14.23 -5.97 -9.08
C ALA A 112 -13.21 -5.97 -10.22
N ARG A 113 -13.61 -6.44 -11.42
CA ARG A 113 -12.85 -6.16 -12.62
C ARG A 113 -12.94 -4.68 -12.96
N ALA A 114 -11.86 -4.13 -13.52
CA ALA A 114 -11.83 -2.74 -13.95
C ALA A 114 -12.84 -2.47 -15.09
N GLY A 115 -13.36 -1.25 -15.12
CA GLY A 115 -14.28 -0.74 -16.13
C GLY A 115 -15.74 -0.71 -15.70
N PHE A 116 -16.60 -0.29 -16.63
CA PHE A 116 -18.07 -0.25 -16.52
C PHE A 116 -18.60 0.68 -15.42
N GLY A 117 -17.80 1.69 -15.00
CA GLY A 117 -18.16 2.59 -13.91
C GLY A 117 -18.17 1.95 -12.53
N VAL A 118 -17.73 0.69 -12.39
CA VAL A 118 -17.73 -0.06 -11.13
C VAL A 118 -16.39 -0.01 -10.43
N ALA A 119 -15.29 -0.12 -11.21
CA ALA A 119 -13.93 -0.09 -10.72
C ALA A 119 -13.03 0.62 -11.73
N GLU A 120 -12.27 1.60 -11.27
CA GLU A 120 -11.38 2.41 -12.09
C GLU A 120 -10.10 2.71 -11.34
N ALA A 121 -8.97 2.70 -12.08
CA ALA A 121 -7.68 3.23 -11.65
C ALA A 121 -7.13 4.05 -12.81
N ALA A 122 -7.20 5.37 -12.70
CA ALA A 122 -6.78 6.28 -13.76
C ALA A 122 -5.26 6.27 -13.93
N GLU A 123 -4.78 6.55 -15.16
CA GLU A 123 -3.36 6.52 -15.47
C GLU A 123 -2.68 7.88 -15.35
N ASP A 124 -3.43 8.97 -15.42
CA ASP A 124 -2.94 10.35 -15.44
C ASP A 124 -2.57 10.91 -14.06
N ASP A 125 -3.29 10.48 -13.03
CA ASP A 125 -3.09 10.85 -11.61
C ASP A 125 -3.84 9.84 -10.72
N THR A 126 -3.67 9.90 -9.40
CA THR A 126 -4.45 9.06 -8.47
C THR A 126 -5.93 9.42 -8.56
N ARG A 127 -6.70 8.57 -9.18
CA ARG A 127 -8.16 8.60 -9.22
C ARG A 127 -8.67 7.16 -9.25
N LEU A 128 -9.01 6.68 -8.06
CA LEU A 128 -9.40 5.31 -7.80
C LEU A 128 -10.87 5.27 -7.40
N VAL A 129 -11.61 4.36 -8.01
CA VAL A 129 -13.03 4.13 -7.70
C VAL A 129 -13.25 2.62 -7.61
N LEU A 130 -13.92 2.16 -6.57
CA LEU A 130 -14.37 0.78 -6.45
C LEU A 130 -15.70 0.70 -5.70
N ARG A 131 -16.81 0.46 -6.47
CA ARG A 131 -18.14 0.29 -5.87
C ARG A 131 -18.52 1.40 -4.88
N GLY A 132 -18.22 2.66 -5.21
CA GLY A 132 -18.49 3.83 -4.37
C GLY A 132 -17.35 4.25 -3.46
N TRP A 133 -16.39 3.40 -3.11
CA TRP A 133 -15.17 3.82 -2.43
C TRP A 133 -14.28 4.59 -3.39
N ARG A 134 -13.64 5.63 -2.88
CA ARG A 134 -12.84 6.54 -3.71
C ARG A 134 -11.57 6.98 -2.98
N LEU A 135 -10.52 7.15 -3.76
CA LEU A 135 -9.31 7.88 -3.39
C LEU A 135 -8.89 8.71 -4.61
N ALA A 136 -8.78 10.01 -4.45
CA ALA A 136 -8.37 10.90 -5.53
C ALA A 136 -7.36 11.94 -5.03
N ARG A 137 -6.34 12.19 -5.85
CA ARG A 137 -5.34 13.22 -5.63
C ARG A 137 -5.69 14.49 -6.41
N SER A 138 -5.24 15.62 -5.90
CA SER A 138 -5.30 16.95 -6.53
C SER A 138 -4.12 17.80 -6.05
N GLY A 139 -3.92 18.93 -6.67
CA GLY A 139 -2.83 19.86 -6.35
C GLY A 139 -1.56 19.57 -7.17
N PRO A 140 -0.57 20.47 -7.11
CA PRO A 140 0.72 20.25 -7.76
C PRO A 140 1.49 19.12 -7.07
N PRO A 141 2.53 18.54 -7.72
CA PRO A 141 3.28 17.41 -7.17
C PRO A 141 3.90 17.66 -5.79
N GLU A 142 4.30 18.89 -5.51
CA GLU A 142 4.91 19.33 -4.25
C GLU A 142 3.91 19.62 -3.13
N ALA A 143 2.59 19.65 -3.44
CA ALA A 143 1.52 19.94 -2.50
C ALA A 143 0.29 19.07 -2.80
N SER A 144 0.50 17.76 -2.75
CA SER A 144 -0.56 16.76 -2.95
C SER A 144 -1.65 16.90 -1.89
N VAL A 145 -2.90 16.78 -2.33
CA VAL A 145 -4.07 16.64 -1.46
C VAL A 145 -4.86 15.42 -1.91
N TYR A 146 -4.94 14.41 -1.07
CA TYR A 146 -5.74 13.22 -1.30
C TYR A 146 -7.09 13.35 -0.60
N ARG A 147 -8.16 12.96 -1.29
CA ARG A 147 -9.50 12.84 -0.72
C ARG A 147 -9.96 11.41 -0.79
N ALA A 148 -10.28 10.86 0.37
CA ALA A 148 -10.82 9.52 0.51
C ALA A 148 -12.28 9.58 0.96
N SER A 149 -13.14 8.81 0.28
CA SER A 149 -14.55 8.65 0.62
C SER A 149 -14.87 7.17 0.66
N ILE A 150 -15.11 6.66 1.86
CA ILE A 150 -15.31 5.24 2.15
C ILE A 150 -16.58 5.10 2.99
N ALA A 151 -17.48 4.23 2.56
CA ALA A 151 -18.63 3.85 3.37
C ALA A 151 -18.78 2.32 3.37
N SER A 152 -18.83 1.74 4.56
CA SER A 152 -19.02 0.31 4.75
C SER A 152 -20.13 0.03 5.76
N ASP A 153 -21.25 -0.42 5.26
CA ASP A 153 -22.35 -0.88 6.10
C ASP A 153 -21.96 -2.18 6.85
N ALA A 154 -21.20 -3.05 6.20
CA ALA A 154 -20.74 -4.32 6.78
C ALA A 154 -19.82 -4.09 7.99
N ALA A 155 -18.91 -3.11 7.91
CA ALA A 155 -18.03 -2.75 9.02
C ALA A 155 -18.65 -1.69 9.96
N GLY A 156 -19.75 -1.04 9.56
CA GLY A 156 -20.49 -0.07 10.36
C GLY A 156 -19.77 1.25 10.56
N PHE A 157 -19.06 1.73 9.54
CA PHE A 157 -18.44 3.05 9.56
C PHE A 157 -18.33 3.67 8.17
N ALA A 158 -18.22 5.00 8.14
CA ALA A 158 -17.82 5.75 6.95
C ALA A 158 -16.71 6.76 7.31
N LEU A 159 -15.80 6.97 6.36
CA LEU A 159 -14.69 7.92 6.46
C LEU A 159 -14.75 8.88 5.26
N GLU A 160 -14.75 10.17 5.54
CA GLU A 160 -14.51 11.24 4.59
C GLU A 160 -13.25 11.97 5.06
N LEU A 161 -12.13 11.74 4.38
CA LEU A 161 -10.82 12.25 4.80
C LEU A 161 -10.18 13.10 3.71
N GLU A 162 -9.55 14.19 4.11
CA GLU A 162 -8.58 14.93 3.34
C GLU A 162 -7.19 14.73 3.97
N LEU A 163 -6.23 14.32 3.15
CA LEU A 163 -4.84 14.07 3.53
C LEU A 163 -3.96 15.03 2.71
N ALA A 164 -3.40 16.04 3.37
CA ALA A 164 -2.61 17.08 2.72
C ALA A 164 -1.12 16.87 2.97
N ALA A 165 -0.32 16.93 1.90
CA ALA A 165 1.13 16.85 1.99
C ALA A 165 1.68 18.02 2.81
N THR A 166 2.53 17.72 3.79
CA THR A 166 3.24 18.72 4.60
C THR A 166 4.73 18.70 4.33
N GLN A 167 5.18 17.76 3.52
CA GLN A 167 6.58 17.54 3.16
C GLN A 167 6.65 17.08 1.70
N PRO A 168 7.81 17.23 1.03
CA PRO A 168 8.00 16.71 -0.32
C PRO A 168 7.80 15.19 -0.40
N LEU A 169 7.42 14.72 -1.59
CA LEU A 169 7.38 13.31 -1.95
C LEU A 169 8.71 12.61 -1.59
N LEU A 170 8.63 11.38 -1.09
CA LEU A 170 9.77 10.54 -0.75
C LEU A 170 9.88 9.40 -1.76
N LEU A 171 10.91 9.43 -2.60
CA LEU A 171 11.23 8.34 -3.50
C LEU A 171 12.05 7.28 -2.76
N GLN A 172 11.53 6.08 -2.64
CA GLN A 172 12.15 5.00 -1.88
C GLN A 172 13.31 4.35 -2.66
N GLY A 173 14.29 3.81 -1.92
CA GLY A 173 15.45 3.18 -2.53
C GLY A 173 16.30 4.16 -3.35
N GLU A 174 16.63 3.80 -4.58
CA GLU A 174 17.39 4.62 -5.50
C GLU A 174 16.45 5.45 -6.38
N ALA A 175 16.10 6.65 -5.96
CA ALA A 175 15.19 7.55 -6.68
C ALA A 175 13.88 6.88 -7.13
N GLY A 176 13.28 6.06 -6.26
CA GLY A 176 12.04 5.33 -6.54
C GLY A 176 12.25 3.88 -7.01
N PHE A 177 13.47 3.44 -7.29
CA PHE A 177 13.78 2.05 -7.57
C PHE A 177 14.10 1.32 -6.26
N SER A 178 13.18 0.51 -5.76
CA SER A 178 13.28 -0.20 -4.48
C SER A 178 13.47 -1.71 -4.68
N ARG A 179 14.62 -2.23 -4.27
CA ARG A 179 14.90 -3.67 -4.31
C ARG A 179 14.05 -4.43 -3.29
N LYS A 180 13.52 -5.59 -3.73
CA LYS A 180 12.67 -6.48 -2.91
C LYS A 180 13.23 -7.91 -2.84
N GLY A 181 14.46 -8.11 -3.29
CA GLY A 181 15.08 -9.43 -3.26
C GLY A 181 16.49 -9.43 -3.81
N PRO A 182 17.16 -10.60 -3.75
CA PRO A 182 18.54 -10.75 -4.18
C PRO A 182 18.73 -10.59 -5.71
N ARG A 183 17.70 -10.90 -6.52
CA ARG A 183 17.78 -10.73 -7.96
C ARG A 183 17.42 -9.32 -8.41
N PRO A 184 18.09 -8.74 -9.42
CA PRO A 184 17.84 -7.37 -9.88
C PRO A 184 16.40 -7.07 -10.30
N GLU A 185 15.69 -8.04 -10.91
CA GLU A 185 14.31 -7.92 -11.35
C GLU A 185 13.30 -7.91 -10.20
N GLN A 186 13.71 -8.32 -8.99
CA GLN A 186 12.89 -8.24 -7.79
C GLN A 186 12.96 -6.84 -7.20
N ALA A 187 12.22 -5.95 -7.82
CA ALA A 187 12.18 -4.54 -7.46
C ALA A 187 10.80 -3.97 -7.76
N SER A 188 10.52 -2.83 -7.19
CA SER A 188 9.36 -2.01 -7.45
C SER A 188 9.76 -0.59 -7.76
N HIS A 189 8.90 0.16 -8.46
CA HIS A 189 8.87 1.59 -8.31
C HIS A 189 8.04 1.91 -7.07
N TYR A 190 8.60 2.71 -6.16
CA TYR A 190 8.03 2.92 -4.84
C TYR A 190 8.22 4.36 -4.40
N LEU A 191 7.13 5.03 -4.12
CA LEU A 191 7.09 6.37 -3.59
C LEU A 191 6.20 6.43 -2.34
N SER A 192 6.53 7.36 -1.44
CA SER A 192 5.79 7.59 -0.20
C SER A 192 5.48 9.07 -0.01
N GLU A 193 4.34 9.36 0.59
CA GLU A 193 4.01 10.68 1.13
C GLU A 193 3.83 10.56 2.65
N PRO A 194 4.91 10.77 3.40
CA PRO A 194 4.86 10.75 4.86
C PRO A 194 4.33 12.05 5.44
N GLN A 195 4.00 12.04 6.73
CA GLN A 195 3.60 13.22 7.49
C GLN A 195 2.37 13.96 6.91
N LEU A 196 1.50 13.27 6.16
CA LEU A 196 0.28 13.86 5.65
C LEU A 196 -0.58 14.40 6.81
N ALA A 197 -0.96 15.66 6.77
CA ALA A 197 -1.95 16.22 7.70
C ALA A 197 -3.34 15.69 7.32
N VAL A 198 -4.07 15.16 8.28
CA VAL A 198 -5.40 14.59 8.06
C VAL A 198 -6.46 15.40 8.76
N HIS A 199 -7.52 15.71 8.02
CA HIS A 199 -8.77 16.27 8.53
C HIS A 199 -9.94 15.51 7.91
N GLY A 200 -11.03 15.35 8.66
CA GLY A 200 -12.20 14.69 8.10
C GLY A 200 -13.23 14.29 9.11
N THR A 201 -14.10 13.41 8.68
CA THR A 201 -15.24 12.93 9.46
C THR A 201 -15.28 11.41 9.47
N LEU A 202 -15.40 10.85 10.66
CA LEU A 202 -15.79 9.46 10.88
C LEU A 202 -17.28 9.44 11.22
N THR A 203 -18.08 8.75 10.43
CA THR A 203 -19.48 8.45 10.78
C THR A 203 -19.56 7.02 11.30
N ARG A 204 -20.07 6.85 12.52
CA ARG A 204 -20.27 5.57 13.16
C ARG A 204 -21.49 5.61 14.06
N ASP A 205 -22.25 4.53 14.05
CA ASP A 205 -23.48 4.40 14.87
C ASP A 205 -24.43 5.61 14.72
N GLY A 206 -24.54 6.13 13.48
CA GLY A 206 -25.36 7.31 13.13
C GLY A 206 -24.79 8.65 13.61
N ARG A 207 -23.58 8.70 14.17
CA ARG A 207 -22.93 9.92 14.67
C ARG A 207 -21.73 10.28 13.78
N ALA A 208 -21.69 11.55 13.38
CA ALA A 208 -20.53 12.12 12.68
C ALA A 208 -19.56 12.75 13.70
N LEU A 209 -18.29 12.38 13.62
CA LEU A 209 -17.22 12.86 14.49
C LEU A 209 -16.19 13.57 13.62
N ALA A 210 -15.98 14.85 13.85
CA ALA A 210 -14.88 15.59 13.24
C ALA A 210 -13.55 15.13 13.84
N LEU A 211 -12.59 14.77 13.00
CA LEU A 211 -11.30 14.22 13.41
C LEU A 211 -10.15 14.93 12.67
N GLN A 212 -9.00 14.90 13.31
CA GLN A 212 -7.71 15.31 12.74
C GLN A 212 -6.65 14.25 13.06
N GLY A 213 -5.54 14.28 12.32
CA GLY A 213 -4.47 13.32 12.58
C GLY A 213 -3.30 13.43 11.64
N ARG A 214 -2.58 12.33 11.51
CA ARG A 214 -1.48 12.18 10.55
C ARG A 214 -1.57 10.86 9.83
N ALA A 215 -1.12 10.87 8.56
CA ALA A 215 -1.08 9.69 7.72
C ALA A 215 0.26 9.53 7.01
N TRP A 216 0.43 8.35 6.49
CA TRP A 216 1.43 7.91 5.52
C TRP A 216 0.69 7.36 4.33
N LEU A 217 1.14 7.66 3.11
CA LEU A 217 0.65 7.03 1.90
C LEU A 217 1.83 6.45 1.12
N ASP A 218 1.68 5.21 0.70
CA ASP A 218 2.57 4.54 -0.25
C ASP A 218 1.87 4.31 -1.57
N HIS A 219 2.61 4.49 -2.66
CA HIS A 219 2.24 4.02 -3.97
C HIS A 219 3.39 3.20 -4.53
N GLU A 220 3.10 1.97 -4.89
CA GLU A 220 4.11 1.02 -5.32
C GLU A 220 3.58 0.11 -6.42
N TRP A 221 4.41 -0.14 -7.46
CA TRP A 221 4.07 -1.06 -8.55
C TRP A 221 5.27 -1.91 -8.96
N SER A 222 4.98 -3.14 -9.35
CA SER A 222 6.00 -4.14 -9.68
C SER A 222 5.48 -5.20 -10.63
N GLU A 223 6.40 -5.81 -11.38
CA GLU A 223 6.17 -7.07 -12.08
C GLU A 223 6.47 -8.28 -11.20
N THR A 224 7.51 -8.19 -10.35
CA THR A 224 7.97 -9.30 -9.50
C THR A 224 8.41 -8.76 -8.15
N ILE A 225 7.50 -8.71 -7.18
CA ILE A 225 7.82 -8.16 -5.86
C ILE A 225 8.18 -9.23 -4.83
N LEU A 226 7.62 -10.43 -4.95
CA LEU A 226 7.83 -11.49 -3.97
C LEU A 226 8.72 -12.60 -4.56
N ASP A 227 9.84 -12.87 -3.90
CA ASP A 227 10.71 -14.00 -4.23
C ASP A 227 10.00 -15.34 -3.96
N ALA A 228 10.37 -16.36 -4.74
CA ALA A 228 9.84 -17.70 -4.55
C ALA A 228 10.17 -18.31 -3.18
N GLU A 229 11.25 -17.88 -2.52
CA GLU A 229 11.60 -18.32 -1.17
C GLU A 229 10.88 -17.53 -0.07
N ALA A 230 10.34 -16.34 -0.39
CA ALA A 230 9.63 -15.54 0.59
C ALA A 230 8.24 -16.10 0.86
N VAL A 231 7.81 -16.09 2.12
CA VAL A 231 6.45 -16.44 2.54
C VAL A 231 5.58 -15.22 2.83
N GLY A 232 6.20 -14.06 3.00
CA GLY A 232 5.56 -12.78 3.31
C GLY A 232 6.60 -11.76 3.76
N TRP A 233 6.11 -10.64 4.29
CA TRP A 233 6.96 -9.54 4.79
C TRP A 233 6.52 -9.04 6.16
N ASP A 234 7.42 -8.32 6.81
CA ASP A 234 7.17 -7.43 7.91
C ASP A 234 7.58 -6.02 7.46
N TRP A 235 6.72 -5.04 7.65
CA TRP A 235 6.91 -3.67 7.19
C TRP A 235 6.45 -2.67 8.24
N ILE A 236 7.14 -1.56 8.34
CA ILE A 236 6.75 -0.41 9.16
C ILE A 236 6.89 0.90 8.40
N ALA A 237 5.97 1.82 8.64
CA ALA A 237 6.15 3.24 8.34
C ALA A 237 5.72 4.08 9.53
N ILE A 238 6.61 4.96 9.95
CA ILE A 238 6.45 5.77 11.16
C ILE A 238 6.63 7.24 10.82
N ASN A 239 5.65 8.03 11.16
CA ASN A 239 5.75 9.47 11.24
C ASN A 239 6.31 9.86 12.62
N LEU A 240 7.55 10.31 12.68
CA LEU A 240 8.18 10.72 13.94
C LEU A 240 7.68 12.09 14.37
N ALA A 241 7.71 12.34 15.67
CA ALA A 241 7.24 13.60 16.27
C ALA A 241 8.11 14.81 15.89
N ASP A 242 9.38 14.59 15.55
CA ASP A 242 10.30 15.62 15.06
C ASP A 242 10.10 15.96 13.57
N GLY A 243 9.12 15.33 12.92
CA GLY A 243 8.84 15.47 11.48
C GLY A 243 9.63 14.53 10.59
N SER A 244 10.50 13.69 11.14
CA SER A 244 11.19 12.66 10.36
C SER A 244 10.23 11.58 9.89
N ALA A 245 10.62 10.89 8.83
CA ALA A 245 9.89 9.79 8.21
C ALA A 245 10.78 8.54 8.15
N LEU A 246 10.37 7.47 8.82
CA LEU A 246 11.10 6.21 8.88
C LEU A 246 10.25 5.09 8.27
N THR A 247 10.80 4.36 7.30
CA THR A 247 10.26 3.07 6.88
C THR A 247 11.33 2.00 6.94
N ALA A 248 10.93 0.78 7.27
CA ALA A 248 11.77 -0.41 7.21
C ALA A 248 10.92 -1.63 6.88
N PHE A 249 11.50 -2.57 6.14
CA PHE A 249 10.84 -3.82 5.81
C PHE A 249 11.83 -4.97 5.73
N ARG A 250 11.30 -6.18 5.87
CA ARG A 250 12.01 -7.41 5.49
C ARG A 250 11.06 -8.38 4.80
N LEU A 251 11.58 -9.10 3.81
CA LEU A 251 10.96 -10.29 3.26
C LEU A 251 11.47 -11.51 4.03
N ARG A 252 10.57 -12.42 4.33
CA ARG A 252 10.79 -13.51 5.28
C ARG A 252 10.70 -14.88 4.62
N ARG A 253 11.65 -15.77 4.92
CA ARG A 253 11.56 -17.20 4.59
C ARG A 253 10.65 -17.95 5.56
N ALA A 254 10.31 -19.17 5.22
CA ALA A 254 9.43 -20.03 6.02
C ALA A 254 9.98 -20.34 7.42
N ASP A 255 11.30 -20.39 7.58
CA ASP A 255 11.98 -20.56 8.86
C ASP A 255 12.04 -19.29 9.72
N GLY A 256 11.49 -18.18 9.21
CA GLY A 256 11.49 -16.87 9.86
C GLY A 256 12.75 -16.04 9.60
N SER A 257 13.75 -16.56 8.88
CA SER A 257 14.94 -15.81 8.52
C SER A 257 14.65 -14.71 7.50
N THR A 258 15.47 -13.66 7.51
CA THR A 258 15.37 -12.57 6.53
C THR A 258 15.94 -13.01 5.20
N LEU A 259 15.16 -12.92 4.14
CA LEU A 259 15.60 -13.11 2.76
C LEU A 259 16.18 -11.81 2.19
N TRP A 260 15.51 -10.70 2.42
CA TRP A 260 15.87 -9.37 1.97
C TRP A 260 15.31 -8.32 2.94
N ALA A 261 16.00 -7.22 3.10
CA ALA A 261 15.51 -6.12 3.91
C ALA A 261 15.84 -4.77 3.27
N GLY A 262 15.23 -3.71 3.74
CA GLY A 262 15.46 -2.36 3.28
C GLY A 262 14.63 -1.34 4.04
N GLY A 263 14.71 -0.10 3.62
CA GLY A 263 13.97 0.99 4.22
C GLY A 263 14.62 2.33 3.94
N SER A 264 14.17 3.35 4.64
CA SER A 264 14.76 4.68 4.56
C SER A 264 14.45 5.54 5.79
N LEU A 265 15.29 6.53 6.02
CA LEU A 265 15.03 7.64 6.93
C LEU A 265 15.16 8.95 6.17
N ARG A 266 14.19 9.84 6.32
CA ARG A 266 14.30 11.24 5.93
C ARG A 266 14.04 12.15 7.12
N ARG A 267 15.00 13.02 7.45
CA ARG A 267 14.79 14.11 8.41
C ARG A 267 14.24 15.34 7.70
N PRO A 268 13.53 16.25 8.42
CA PRO A 268 13.06 17.49 7.82
C PRO A 268 14.19 18.28 7.16
N GLY A 269 13.98 18.65 5.88
CA GLY A 269 14.98 19.42 5.10
C GLY A 269 16.15 18.61 4.56
N GLU A 270 16.26 17.31 4.88
CA GLU A 270 17.35 16.45 4.41
C GLU A 270 16.91 15.55 3.24
N THR A 271 17.90 15.10 2.47
CA THR A 271 17.73 14.01 1.52
C THR A 271 17.54 12.70 2.27
N ALA A 272 16.64 11.85 1.79
CA ALA A 272 16.41 10.55 2.37
C ALA A 272 17.65 9.65 2.25
N ARG A 273 17.99 8.96 3.34
CA ARG A 273 18.97 7.88 3.36
C ARG A 273 18.25 6.56 3.17
N ALA A 274 18.49 5.86 2.07
CA ALA A 274 18.05 4.48 1.89
C ALA A 274 18.93 3.50 2.70
N PHE A 275 18.32 2.40 3.16
CA PHE A 275 18.99 1.34 3.91
C PHE A 275 19.19 0.12 3.03
N GLY A 276 20.37 -0.48 3.13
CA GLY A 276 20.69 -1.75 2.48
C GLY A 276 20.17 -2.98 3.23
N PRO A 277 20.23 -4.16 2.60
CA PRO A 277 19.66 -5.38 3.17
C PRO A 277 20.31 -5.83 4.47
N ASP A 278 21.57 -5.52 4.69
CA ASP A 278 22.32 -5.87 5.91
C ASP A 278 22.19 -4.83 7.03
N GLU A 279 21.59 -3.67 6.74
CA GLU A 279 21.45 -2.56 7.65
C GLU A 279 20.13 -2.59 8.46
N VAL A 280 19.20 -3.48 8.13
CA VAL A 280 17.87 -3.56 8.76
C VAL A 280 17.67 -4.92 9.41
N ARG A 281 17.33 -4.91 10.70
CA ARG A 281 17.03 -6.12 11.46
C ARG A 281 15.74 -5.99 12.24
N PHE A 282 14.93 -7.03 12.20
CA PHE A 282 13.70 -7.18 12.96
C PHE A 282 13.85 -8.36 13.93
N GLU A 283 13.79 -8.08 15.23
CA GLU A 283 13.85 -9.07 16.30
C GLU A 283 12.53 -9.04 17.09
N PRO A 284 11.75 -10.14 17.13
CA PRO A 284 10.48 -10.17 17.83
C PRO A 284 10.68 -10.18 19.34
N LEU A 285 9.95 -9.30 20.06
CA LEU A 285 9.98 -9.20 21.52
C LEU A 285 8.75 -9.81 22.18
N ALA A 286 7.55 -9.52 21.65
CA ALA A 286 6.30 -10.06 22.16
C ALA A 286 5.45 -10.62 21.02
N ARG A 287 4.64 -11.61 21.31
CA ARG A 287 3.77 -12.28 20.33
C ARG A 287 2.33 -12.33 20.82
N TRP A 288 1.42 -12.35 19.87
CA TRP A 288 -0.01 -12.55 20.09
C TRP A 288 -0.51 -13.59 19.10
N THR A 289 -1.35 -14.51 19.59
CA THR A 289 -1.97 -15.52 18.73
C THR A 289 -3.43 -15.14 18.47
N SER A 290 -3.78 -15.02 17.20
CA SER A 290 -5.14 -14.72 16.78
C SER A 290 -6.10 -15.83 17.22
N PRO A 291 -7.20 -15.50 17.89
CA PRO A 291 -8.24 -16.49 18.19
C PRO A 291 -8.98 -16.96 16.93
N ALA A 292 -9.00 -16.15 15.87
CA ALA A 292 -9.71 -16.43 14.62
C ALA A 292 -8.91 -17.33 13.68
N SER A 293 -7.70 -16.93 13.29
CA SER A 293 -6.87 -17.67 12.34
C SER A 293 -5.93 -18.67 12.98
N ARG A 294 -5.66 -18.54 14.28
CA ARG A 294 -4.62 -19.27 15.05
C ARG A 294 -3.18 -18.91 14.63
N ALA A 295 -3.02 -17.94 13.74
CA ALA A 295 -1.70 -17.42 13.41
C ALA A 295 -1.11 -16.65 14.60
N THR A 296 0.22 -16.71 14.73
CA THR A 296 0.94 -16.02 15.80
C THR A 296 1.79 -14.90 15.21
N TYR A 297 1.44 -13.67 15.58
CA TYR A 297 2.08 -12.45 15.09
C TYR A 297 2.98 -11.82 16.16
N PRO A 298 4.18 -11.37 15.81
CA PRO A 298 4.99 -10.53 16.70
C PRO A 298 4.39 -9.12 16.77
N ILE A 299 3.80 -8.78 17.90
CA ILE A 299 3.14 -7.48 18.12
C ILE A 299 4.07 -6.44 18.76
N GLU A 300 5.28 -6.83 19.11
CA GLU A 300 6.36 -5.94 19.54
C GLU A 300 7.67 -6.42 18.92
N TRP A 301 8.42 -5.47 18.37
CA TRP A 301 9.68 -5.70 17.68
C TRP A 301 10.78 -4.79 18.21
N ARG A 302 12.00 -5.30 18.29
CA ARG A 302 13.22 -4.48 18.24
C ARG A 302 13.61 -4.34 16.78
N VAL A 303 13.63 -3.11 16.27
CA VAL A 303 14.03 -2.78 14.91
C VAL A 303 15.32 -2.00 14.96
N SER A 304 16.37 -2.54 14.35
CA SER A 304 17.67 -1.89 14.21
C SER A 304 17.86 -1.44 12.77
N THR A 305 18.20 -0.17 12.60
CA THR A 305 18.46 0.49 11.31
C THR A 305 19.63 1.46 11.49
N PRO A 306 20.16 2.06 10.43
CA PRO A 306 21.12 3.16 10.55
C PRO A 306 20.60 4.38 11.33
N ALA A 307 19.30 4.47 11.56
CA ALA A 307 18.69 5.50 12.43
C ALA A 307 18.79 5.17 13.92
N GLY A 308 19.29 3.99 14.28
CA GLY A 308 19.41 3.48 15.65
C GLY A 308 18.58 2.22 15.88
N THR A 309 18.53 1.79 17.12
CA THR A 309 17.72 0.65 17.57
C THR A 309 16.54 1.18 18.37
N GLN A 310 15.33 0.81 17.95
CA GLN A 310 14.09 1.25 18.59
C GLN A 310 13.14 0.06 18.77
N ARG A 311 12.08 0.25 19.57
CA ARG A 311 10.99 -0.72 19.69
C ARG A 311 9.76 -0.24 18.90
N VAL A 312 9.19 -1.12 18.09
CA VAL A 312 7.88 -0.93 17.47
C VAL A 312 6.88 -1.77 18.25
N ARG A 313 5.81 -1.16 18.72
CA ARG A 313 4.79 -1.81 19.53
C ARG A 313 3.38 -1.52 19.01
N ALA A 314 2.59 -2.55 18.80
CA ALA A 314 1.19 -2.43 18.45
C ALA A 314 0.38 -1.77 19.58
N LEU A 315 -0.46 -0.78 19.25
CA LEU A 315 -1.36 -0.15 20.23
C LEU A 315 -2.59 -1.02 20.55
N LEU A 316 -2.92 -1.95 19.67
CA LEU A 316 -3.94 -2.98 19.86
C LEU A 316 -3.38 -4.29 19.32
N HIS A 317 -3.57 -5.41 20.02
CA HIS A 317 -3.03 -6.69 19.60
C HIS A 317 -3.85 -7.30 18.45
N ASP A 318 -5.18 -7.27 18.57
CA ASP A 318 -6.10 -7.82 17.58
C ASP A 318 -6.36 -6.81 16.46
N GLN A 319 -5.44 -6.79 15.50
CA GLN A 319 -5.55 -6.01 14.26
C GLN A 319 -5.33 -6.92 13.03
N GLU A 320 -5.80 -8.17 13.12
CA GLU A 320 -5.80 -9.12 12.03
C GLU A 320 -6.96 -8.83 11.06
N LEU A 321 -6.67 -8.89 9.76
CA LEU A 321 -7.64 -8.70 8.68
C LEU A 321 -7.81 -10.00 7.89
N ASP A 322 -9.04 -10.47 7.81
CA ASP A 322 -9.42 -11.57 6.90
C ASP A 322 -9.80 -11.00 5.53
N SER A 323 -8.86 -11.00 4.60
CA SER A 323 -9.05 -10.52 3.24
C SER A 323 -9.18 -11.65 2.21
N ARG A 324 -9.55 -12.87 2.66
CA ARG A 324 -9.67 -14.04 1.77
C ARG A 324 -10.69 -13.87 0.65
N ALA A 325 -11.71 -13.03 0.84
CA ALA A 325 -12.72 -12.78 -0.19
C ALA A 325 -12.21 -11.91 -1.36
N SER A 326 -11.09 -11.20 -1.20
CA SER A 326 -10.48 -10.37 -2.24
C SER A 326 -9.10 -10.85 -2.65
N THR A 327 -8.17 -11.00 -1.71
CA THR A 327 -6.77 -11.35 -1.97
C THR A 327 -6.44 -12.82 -1.68
N GLY A 328 -7.35 -13.56 -1.06
CA GLY A 328 -7.10 -14.94 -0.60
C GLY A 328 -6.20 -15.02 0.64
N ALA A 329 -5.86 -13.91 1.27
CA ALA A 329 -4.92 -13.84 2.38
C ALA A 329 -5.57 -13.42 3.71
N ILE A 330 -4.92 -13.80 4.80
CA ILE A 330 -5.12 -13.21 6.12
C ILE A 330 -3.79 -12.55 6.50
N TYR A 331 -3.83 -11.32 6.98
CA TYR A 331 -2.66 -10.57 7.39
C TYR A 331 -2.96 -9.72 8.63
N TRP A 332 -1.92 -9.28 9.30
CA TRP A 332 -2.04 -8.40 10.45
C TRP A 332 -1.51 -7.01 10.06
N GLU A 333 -2.29 -5.98 10.35
CA GLU A 333 -1.94 -4.62 10.01
C GLU A 333 -2.53 -3.66 11.02
N GLY A 334 -1.70 -2.85 11.66
CA GLY A 334 -2.22 -2.07 12.75
C GLY A 334 -1.42 -0.86 13.18
N LEU A 335 -2.18 0.05 13.80
CA LEU A 335 -1.64 1.24 14.43
C LEU A 335 -0.64 0.85 15.52
N SER A 336 0.55 1.40 15.39
CA SER A 336 1.71 1.08 16.23
C SER A 336 2.48 2.35 16.60
N GLU A 337 3.27 2.25 17.64
CA GLU A 337 4.16 3.32 18.10
C GLU A 337 5.63 2.91 17.98
N LEU A 338 6.49 3.88 17.73
CA LEU A 338 7.94 3.74 17.82
C LEU A 338 8.41 4.30 19.15
N LEU A 339 9.17 3.52 19.89
CA LEU A 339 9.69 3.85 21.20
C LEU A 339 11.22 3.86 21.21
N ALA A 340 11.81 4.81 21.88
CA ALA A 340 13.21 4.79 22.26
C ALA A 340 13.47 3.66 23.29
N GLU A 341 14.72 3.37 23.58
CA GLU A 341 15.12 2.36 24.57
C GLU A 341 14.61 2.68 25.98
N ASP A 342 14.52 3.97 26.33
CA ASP A 342 13.98 4.45 27.60
C ASP A 342 12.43 4.38 27.67
N GLY A 343 11.77 3.96 26.62
CA GLY A 343 10.30 3.83 26.53
C GLY A 343 9.58 5.10 26.08
N ARG A 344 10.26 6.19 25.82
CA ARG A 344 9.68 7.43 25.30
C ARG A 344 9.20 7.22 23.87
N ARG A 345 7.95 7.63 23.57
CA ARG A 345 7.40 7.58 22.22
C ARG A 345 8.13 8.55 21.30
N LEU A 346 8.62 8.04 20.18
CA LEU A 346 9.28 8.79 19.11
C LEU A 346 8.32 9.15 17.98
N GLY A 347 7.31 8.32 17.73
CA GLY A 347 6.35 8.53 16.66
C GLY A 347 5.24 7.49 16.65
N LEU A 348 4.32 7.68 15.72
CA LEU A 348 3.19 6.79 15.44
C LEU A 348 3.20 6.40 13.98
N GLY A 349 2.72 5.20 13.69
CA GLY A 349 2.61 4.70 12.32
C GLY A 349 1.96 3.34 12.27
N TYR A 350 2.30 2.57 11.25
CA TYR A 350 1.72 1.25 11.04
C TYR A 350 2.79 0.17 10.97
N LEU A 351 2.45 -0.99 11.49
CA LEU A 351 3.15 -2.26 11.33
C LEU A 351 2.25 -3.16 10.48
N GLU A 352 2.81 -3.76 9.44
CA GLU A 352 2.14 -4.75 8.60
C GLU A 352 2.93 -6.06 8.61
N MET A 353 2.22 -7.18 8.71
CA MET A 353 2.79 -8.52 8.75
C MET A 353 1.96 -9.47 7.88
N THR A 354 2.56 -9.97 6.82
CA THR A 354 1.94 -10.92 5.89
C THR A 354 2.58 -12.31 5.98
N GLY A 355 1.86 -13.32 5.51
CA GLY A 355 2.41 -14.68 5.41
C GLY A 355 2.55 -15.44 6.73
N TYR A 356 1.88 -15.03 7.80
CA TYR A 356 1.86 -15.73 9.08
C TYR A 356 0.74 -16.75 9.19
N ALA A 357 -0.43 -16.44 8.68
CA ALA A 357 -1.56 -17.38 8.64
C ALA A 357 -1.40 -18.40 7.50
N THR A 358 -1.05 -17.89 6.33
CA THR A 358 -0.74 -18.69 5.14
C THR A 358 0.29 -17.96 4.31
N ARG A 359 1.08 -18.70 3.52
CA ARG A 359 2.03 -18.10 2.58
C ARG A 359 1.31 -17.11 1.66
N LEU A 360 1.85 -15.90 1.55
CA LEU A 360 1.35 -14.90 0.60
C LEU A 360 1.61 -15.34 -0.84
N LYS A 361 0.60 -15.14 -1.71
CA LYS A 361 0.68 -15.34 -3.15
C LYS A 361 0.27 -14.05 -3.84
N LEU A 362 1.13 -13.51 -4.71
CA LEU A 362 0.89 -12.29 -5.49
C LEU A 362 0.90 -12.58 -6.98
#